data_899d8d32a41863cedfe48fcbb7f65121
#
_entry.id   899d8d32a41863cedfe48fcbb7f65121
#
_cell.length_a   1.000
_cell.length_b   1.000
_cell.length_c   1.000
_cell.angle_alpha   90.00
_cell.angle_beta   90.00
_cell.angle_gamma   90.00
#
_symmetry.space_group_name_H-M   'P 1'
#
loop_
_entity.id
_entity.type
_entity.pdbx_description
1 polymer ?
#
loop_
_entity_poly.entity_id
_entity_poly.type
_entity_poly.pdbx_seq_one_letter_code
_entity_poly.pdbx_strand_id
1 'polypeptide(L)'
;MKTPGFLSGAVLGLIAGLLVAPRSGKETRENIKKHYEEISDRISEELARLKDITKETYAQVVGSVVHGFVEAKKITSDEAAELKGELKKGFENIRKSHQKEMGARTPEA
;
A
#
# COMPACT_ATOMS: atom_id res chain seq x y z
N MET A 1 -7.74 13.71 -0.40
CA MET A 1 -8.95 13.03 -0.67
C MET A 1 -8.77 11.57 -0.93
N LYS A 2 -9.57 10.74 -0.36
CA LYS A 2 -9.41 9.33 -0.52
C LYS A 2 -9.85 8.84 -1.87
N THR A 3 -9.23 7.79 -2.35
CA THR A 3 -9.58 7.18 -3.61
C THR A 3 -10.39 5.94 -3.31
N PRO A 4 -11.70 6.00 -3.43
CA PRO A 4 -12.50 4.81 -3.14
C PRO A 4 -12.32 3.80 -4.26
N GLY A 5 -12.56 2.55 -3.97
CA GLY A 5 -12.52 1.54 -5.00
C GLY A 5 -11.76 0.31 -4.58
N PHE A 6 -11.58 -0.59 -5.54
CA PHE A 6 -10.97 -1.88 -5.26
C PHE A 6 -9.51 -1.74 -4.84
N LEU A 7 -8.79 -0.84 -5.49
CA LEU A 7 -7.38 -0.68 -5.21
C LEU A 7 -7.13 -0.19 -3.80
N SER A 8 -7.88 0.81 -3.39
CA SER A 8 -7.72 1.37 -2.05
C SER A 8 -8.01 0.32 -0.99
N GLY A 9 -9.08 -0.45 -1.18
CA GLY A 9 -9.43 -1.50 -0.24
C GLY A 9 -8.38 -2.59 -0.18
N ALA A 10 -7.79 -2.94 -1.34
CA ALA A 10 -6.78 -3.97 -1.36
C ALA A 10 -5.51 -3.55 -0.61
N VAL A 11 -5.09 -2.31 -0.82
CA VAL A 11 -3.89 -1.81 -0.13
C VAL A 11 -4.15 -1.73 1.37
N LEU A 12 -5.31 -1.21 1.75
CA LEU A 12 -5.65 -1.09 3.16
C LEU A 12 -5.70 -2.47 3.81
N GLY A 13 -6.27 -3.46 3.13
CA GLY A 13 -6.36 -4.80 3.65
C GLY A 13 -5.00 -5.44 3.86
N LEU A 14 -4.05 -5.18 2.95
CA LEU A 14 -2.71 -5.73 3.11
C LEU A 14 -2.01 -5.17 4.34
N ILE A 15 -2.13 -3.86 4.54
CA ILE A 15 -1.50 -3.24 5.69
C ILE A 15 -2.18 -3.70 6.97
N ALA A 16 -3.51 -3.85 6.93
CA ALA A 16 -4.23 -4.35 8.08
C ALA A 16 -3.76 -5.76 8.47
N GLY A 17 -3.38 -6.56 7.47
CA GLY A 17 -2.84 -7.88 7.74
C GLY A 17 -1.57 -7.84 8.57
N LEU A 18 -0.72 -6.85 8.33
CA LEU A 18 0.48 -6.69 9.12
C LEU A 18 0.13 -6.36 10.57
N LEU A 19 -0.93 -5.60 10.76
CA LEU A 19 -1.30 -5.17 12.11
C LEU A 19 -1.78 -6.31 13.00
N VAL A 20 -2.22 -7.42 12.39
CA VAL A 20 -2.66 -8.56 13.16
C VAL A 20 -1.68 -9.72 13.09
N ALA A 21 -0.58 -9.57 12.37
CA ALA A 21 0.38 -10.66 12.22
C ALA A 21 1.15 -10.87 13.51
N PRO A 22 1.25 -12.11 13.98
CA PRO A 22 1.95 -12.36 15.24
C PRO A 22 3.45 -12.11 15.15
N ARG A 23 4.00 -12.06 13.94
CA ARG A 23 5.43 -11.85 13.79
C ARG A 23 5.85 -10.40 14.02
N SER A 24 4.93 -9.47 13.88
CA SER A 24 5.26 -8.08 14.08
C SER A 24 5.34 -7.76 15.55
N GLY A 25 6.27 -6.91 15.94
CA GLY A 25 6.35 -6.46 17.30
C GLY A 25 5.19 -5.55 17.64
N LYS A 26 4.86 -5.48 18.90
CA LYS A 26 3.75 -4.67 19.34
C LYS A 26 3.96 -3.20 19.01
N GLU A 27 5.16 -2.70 19.25
CA GLU A 27 5.48 -1.32 18.96
C GLU A 27 5.34 -1.02 17.49
N THR A 28 5.83 -1.92 16.64
CA THR A 28 5.73 -1.75 15.19
C THR A 28 4.28 -1.69 14.77
N ARG A 29 3.48 -2.61 15.29
CA ARG A 29 2.06 -2.63 14.92
C ARG A 29 1.37 -1.33 15.33
N GLU A 30 1.65 -0.86 16.53
CA GLU A 30 0.97 0.34 16.99
C GLU A 30 1.40 1.58 16.23
N ASN A 31 2.67 1.67 15.89
CA ASN A 31 3.12 2.82 15.15
C ASN A 31 2.61 2.83 13.72
N ILE A 32 2.59 1.67 13.08
CA ILE A 32 2.02 1.59 11.73
C ILE A 32 0.53 1.87 11.77
N LYS A 33 -0.14 1.42 12.82
CA LYS A 33 -1.57 1.66 12.96
C LYS A 33 -1.90 3.15 12.99
N LYS A 34 -1.02 3.96 13.56
CA LYS A 34 -1.25 5.39 13.60
C LYS A 34 -1.28 6.01 12.20
N HIS A 35 -0.55 5.43 11.27
CA HIS A 35 -0.36 6.04 9.96
C HIS A 35 -0.88 5.19 8.81
N TYR A 36 -1.55 4.06 9.12
CA TYR A 36 -1.82 3.10 8.05
C TYR A 36 -2.81 3.64 7.01
N GLU A 37 -3.75 4.46 7.43
CA GLU A 37 -4.68 5.03 6.45
C GLU A 37 -3.96 5.99 5.53
N GLU A 38 -3.08 6.80 6.08
CA GLU A 38 -2.33 7.75 5.29
C GLU A 38 -1.39 7.04 4.32
N ILE A 39 -0.71 6.01 4.80
CA ILE A 39 0.19 5.22 3.96
C ILE A 39 -0.61 4.56 2.84
N SER A 40 -1.74 3.96 3.19
CA SER A 40 -2.58 3.28 2.22
C SER A 40 -3.09 4.25 1.15
N ASP A 41 -3.55 5.43 1.57
CA ASP A 41 -4.04 6.42 0.64
C ASP A 41 -2.94 6.86 -0.33
N ARG A 42 -1.75 7.11 0.18
CA ARG A 42 -0.65 7.54 -0.69
C ARG A 42 -0.26 6.46 -1.69
N ILE A 43 -0.17 5.21 -1.24
CA ILE A 43 0.19 4.12 -2.13
C ILE A 43 -0.89 3.93 -3.20
N SER A 44 -2.16 3.91 -2.79
CA SER A 44 -3.21 3.68 -3.76
C SER A 44 -3.34 4.85 -4.75
N GLU A 45 -3.12 6.08 -4.29
CA GLU A 45 -3.15 7.22 -5.20
C GLU A 45 -2.06 7.12 -6.26
N GLU A 46 -0.85 6.74 -5.83
CA GLU A 46 0.24 6.63 -6.78
C GLU A 46 0.02 5.49 -7.76
N LEU A 47 -0.46 4.36 -7.26
CA LEU A 47 -0.71 3.22 -8.13
C LEU A 47 -1.85 3.51 -9.10
N ALA A 48 -2.83 4.27 -8.68
CA ALA A 48 -3.99 4.57 -9.53
C ALA A 48 -3.60 5.40 -10.75
N ARG A 49 -2.47 6.09 -10.70
CA ARG A 49 -2.01 6.88 -11.82
C ARG A 49 -1.34 6.05 -12.90
N LEU A 50 -1.01 4.80 -12.60
CA LEU A 50 -0.31 3.95 -13.55
C LEU A 50 -1.31 3.25 -14.44
N LYS A 51 -0.95 3.09 -15.72
CA LYS A 51 -1.80 2.35 -16.63
C LYS A 51 -1.72 0.88 -16.31
N ASP A 52 -0.57 0.41 -15.90
CA ASP A 52 -0.37 -0.99 -15.60
C ASP A 52 0.58 -1.10 -14.43
N ILE A 53 0.44 -2.12 -13.63
CA ILE A 53 1.28 -2.33 -12.48
C ILE A 53 2.14 -3.55 -12.72
N THR A 54 3.45 -3.34 -12.84
CA THR A 54 4.41 -4.43 -12.91
C THR A 54 5.08 -4.56 -11.55
N LYS A 55 5.83 -5.63 -11.35
CA LYS A 55 6.54 -5.80 -10.10
C LYS A 55 7.49 -4.64 -9.85
N GLU A 56 8.11 -4.14 -10.92
CA GLU A 56 9.05 -3.03 -10.79
C GLU A 56 8.37 -1.73 -10.42
N THR A 57 7.30 -1.38 -11.12
CA THR A 57 6.61 -0.13 -10.82
C THR A 57 5.96 -0.20 -9.45
N TYR A 58 5.44 -1.35 -9.09
CA TYR A 58 4.86 -1.53 -7.77
C TYR A 58 5.92 -1.33 -6.68
N ALA A 59 7.08 -1.95 -6.85
CA ALA A 59 8.16 -1.81 -5.87
C ALA A 59 8.62 -0.36 -5.78
N GLN A 60 8.67 0.33 -6.90
CA GLN A 60 9.09 1.73 -6.89
C GLN A 60 8.09 2.60 -6.14
N VAL A 61 6.80 2.40 -6.37
CA VAL A 61 5.79 3.20 -5.68
C VAL A 61 5.81 2.91 -4.18
N VAL A 62 5.80 1.62 -3.82
CA VAL A 62 5.81 1.25 -2.42
C VAL A 62 7.07 1.78 -1.73
N GLY A 63 8.22 1.59 -2.36
CA GLY A 63 9.48 2.05 -1.79
C GLY A 63 9.51 3.56 -1.60
N SER A 64 9.03 4.29 -2.60
CA SER A 64 9.03 5.74 -2.54
C SER A 64 8.11 6.27 -1.45
N VAL A 65 6.89 5.74 -1.37
CA VAL A 65 5.94 6.18 -0.35
C VAL A 65 6.45 5.86 1.04
N VAL A 66 6.90 4.62 1.25
CA VAL A 66 7.37 4.20 2.56
C VAL A 66 8.61 5.02 2.97
N HIS A 67 9.52 5.26 2.02
CA HIS A 67 10.69 6.07 2.30
C HIS A 67 10.30 7.48 2.74
N GLY A 68 9.27 8.04 2.12
CA GLY A 68 8.79 9.36 2.50
C GLY A 68 8.31 9.40 3.94
N PHE A 69 7.68 8.33 4.40
CA PHE A 69 7.25 8.27 5.79
C PHE A 69 8.42 8.13 6.76
N VAL A 70 9.49 7.42 6.34
CA VAL A 70 10.70 7.35 7.15
C VAL A 70 11.36 8.72 7.23
N GLU A 71 11.44 9.43 6.10
CA GLU A 71 12.05 10.76 6.08
C GLU A 71 11.26 11.75 6.93
N ALA A 72 9.96 11.59 6.98
CA ALA A 72 9.11 12.44 7.80
C ALA A 72 9.11 12.02 9.27
N LYS A 73 9.87 10.97 9.58
CA LYS A 73 10.00 10.45 10.95
C LYS A 73 8.69 9.94 11.53
N LYS A 74 7.83 9.48 10.65
CA LYS A 74 6.57 8.87 11.07
C LYS A 74 6.74 7.39 11.35
N ILE A 75 7.64 6.72 10.63
CA ILE A 75 7.96 5.33 10.90
C ILE A 75 9.47 5.16 10.85
N THR A 76 9.97 4.08 11.43
CA THR A 76 11.40 3.80 11.43
C THR A 76 11.78 2.97 10.21
N SER A 77 13.08 2.83 9.97
CA SER A 77 13.57 1.99 8.89
C SER A 77 13.16 0.54 9.06
N ASP A 78 13.16 0.05 10.29
CA ASP A 78 12.76 -1.33 10.54
C ASP A 78 11.27 -1.52 10.26
N GLU A 79 10.46 -0.57 10.66
CA GLU A 79 9.04 -0.62 10.39
C GLU A 79 8.79 -0.54 8.89
N ALA A 80 9.56 0.27 8.19
CA ALA A 80 9.45 0.37 6.75
C ALA A 80 9.78 -0.95 6.07
N ALA A 81 10.79 -1.66 6.56
CA ALA A 81 11.16 -2.94 5.98
C ALA A 81 10.03 -3.97 6.14
N GLU A 82 9.41 -4.01 7.31
CA GLU A 82 8.31 -4.93 7.53
C GLU A 82 7.12 -4.59 6.65
N LEU A 83 6.83 -3.30 6.53
CA LEU A 83 5.71 -2.85 5.73
C LEU A 83 5.93 -3.19 4.25
N LYS A 84 7.13 -2.96 3.75
CA LYS A 84 7.44 -3.28 2.36
C LYS A 84 7.34 -4.78 2.10
N GLY A 85 7.79 -5.58 3.07
CA GLY A 85 7.70 -7.03 2.94
C GLY A 85 6.26 -7.50 2.84
N GLU A 86 5.38 -6.93 3.64
CA GLU A 86 3.99 -7.31 3.61
C GLU A 86 3.33 -6.88 2.30
N LEU A 87 3.63 -5.67 1.85
CA LEU A 87 3.05 -5.18 0.60
C LEU A 87 3.55 -5.98 -0.60
N LYS A 88 4.80 -6.44 -0.56
CA LYS A 88 5.34 -7.24 -1.64
C LYS A 88 4.58 -8.55 -1.80
N LYS A 89 4.15 -9.14 -0.70
CA LYS A 89 3.40 -10.38 -0.76
C LYS A 89 2.06 -10.21 -1.46
N GLY A 90 1.51 -9.01 -1.43
CA GLY A 90 0.20 -8.76 -1.99
C GLY A 90 0.19 -8.24 -3.40
N PHE A 91 1.32 -8.30 -4.10
CA PHE A 91 1.43 -7.73 -5.44
C PHE A 91 0.31 -8.21 -6.36
N GLU A 92 0.06 -9.52 -6.38
CA GLU A 92 -0.96 -10.06 -7.30
C GLU A 92 -2.35 -9.54 -6.99
N ASN A 93 -2.70 -9.46 -5.72
CA ASN A 93 -4.00 -8.92 -5.34
C ASN A 93 -4.12 -7.46 -5.71
N ILE A 94 -3.06 -6.70 -5.53
CA ILE A 94 -3.06 -5.29 -5.88
C ILE A 94 -3.20 -5.13 -7.38
N ARG A 95 -2.48 -5.93 -8.15
CA ARG A 95 -2.55 -5.84 -9.60
C ARG A 95 -3.96 -6.16 -10.10
N LYS A 96 -4.57 -7.19 -9.54
CA LYS A 96 -5.93 -7.55 -9.93
C LYS A 96 -6.93 -6.45 -9.56
N SER A 97 -6.77 -5.86 -8.40
CA SER A 97 -7.65 -4.78 -7.98
C SER A 97 -7.49 -3.56 -8.85
N HIS A 98 -6.26 -3.27 -9.26
CA HIS A 98 -6.00 -2.16 -10.17
C HIS A 98 -6.70 -2.41 -11.50
N GLN A 99 -6.63 -3.63 -12.02
CA GLN A 99 -7.28 -3.96 -13.28
C GLN A 99 -8.80 -3.81 -13.19
N LYS A 100 -9.37 -4.25 -12.07
CA LYS A 100 -10.81 -4.09 -11.88
C LYS A 100 -11.21 -2.63 -11.81
N GLU A 101 -10.42 -1.84 -11.12
CA GLU A 101 -10.74 -0.43 -10.97
C GLU A 101 -10.60 0.30 -12.30
N MET A 102 -9.60 -0.04 -13.08
CA MET A 102 -9.44 0.58 -14.38
C MET A 102 -10.59 0.22 -15.31
N GLY A 103 -11.04 -1.01 -15.27
CA GLY A 103 -12.19 -1.41 -16.03
C GLY A 103 -13.46 -0.71 -15.63
N ALA A 104 -13.63 -0.50 -14.34
CA ALA A 104 -14.80 0.20 -13.84
C ALA A 104 -14.79 1.68 -14.21
N ARG A 105 -13.58 2.28 -14.22
CA ARG A 105 -13.48 3.69 -14.52
C ARG A 105 -13.57 4.00 -15.98
N THR A 106 -13.33 3.05 -16.85
CA THR A 106 -13.31 3.27 -18.28
C THR A 106 -14.57 2.76 -18.83
N PRO A 107 -15.57 3.52 -18.96
CA PRO A 107 -16.83 3.05 -19.47
C PRO A 107 -16.56 2.65 -20.87
N GLU A 108 -17.15 1.64 -21.32
CA GLU A 108 -16.90 1.26 -22.58
C GLU A 108 -17.32 2.20 -23.43
N ALA A 109 -16.63 2.57 -24.16
CA ALA A 109 -16.96 3.71 -24.97
C ALA A 109 -18.00 3.33 -25.96
#